data_18c04461c4a3ed4cdd04945bb2b082f8
#
_entry.id   18c04461c4a3ed4cdd04945bb2b082f8
#
_cell.length_a   1.000
_cell.length_b   1.000
_cell.length_c   1.000
_cell.angle_alpha   90.00
_cell.angle_beta   90.00
_cell.angle_gamma   90.00
#
_symmetry.space_group_name_H-M   'P 1'
#
loop_
_entity.id
_entity.type
_entity.pdbx_description
1 polymer ?
#
loop_
_entity_poly.entity_id
_entity_poly.type
_entity_poly.pdbx_seq_one_letter_code
_entity_poly.pdbx_strand_id
1 'polypeptide(L)'
;ESQRQAGEPLYPNYPIRPMEILQAGWASTMEKRVPGSATALIATVDTELSQLSFSNVGDAGIVILRHIDSTVAGYMRDHTTPRHMRKGDLRLAFQSQQQLKSFNLPYQFGYEPEELGGKLRFETPRHADTTSVPVMPGDTIVIATDGLFDNVELEEIGAIVLAWEKRRFGARQDLADAGTLLDEVPVEAVEELATELCQVARRHAVDSTRDGPFAMLAKENDIMWSGGKKPCYFAVELHRLF
;
A
#
# COMPACT_ATOMS: atom_id res chain seq x y z
N GLU A 1 26.15 -25.60 17.20
CA GLU A 1 26.76 -24.90 16.03
C GLU A 1 26.86 -25.91 14.88
N SER A 2 25.79 -26.05 14.09
CA SER A 2 25.84 -26.82 12.86
C SER A 2 26.40 -25.92 11.76
N GLN A 3 27.53 -26.34 11.18
CA GLN A 3 28.13 -25.68 10.01
C GLN A 3 27.16 -25.75 8.84
N ARG A 4 26.63 -24.60 8.41
CA ARG A 4 25.85 -24.46 7.18
C ARG A 4 26.76 -24.71 5.99
N GLN A 5 26.39 -25.64 5.11
CA GLN A 5 27.10 -25.89 3.87
C GLN A 5 26.93 -24.71 2.90
N ALA A 6 28.02 -24.30 2.26
CA ALA A 6 28.00 -23.24 1.25
C ALA A 6 27.12 -23.67 0.06
N GLY A 7 25.96 -23.06 -0.10
CA GLY A 7 25.01 -23.35 -1.18
C GLY A 7 23.57 -23.57 -0.74
N GLU A 8 23.29 -23.69 0.56
CA GLU A 8 21.91 -23.66 1.02
C GLU A 8 21.32 -22.23 0.90
N PRO A 9 20.08 -22.09 0.39
CA PRO A 9 19.43 -20.79 0.37
C PRO A 9 19.37 -20.24 1.80
N LEU A 10 19.61 -18.95 1.94
CA LEU A 10 19.65 -18.22 3.23
C LEU A 10 18.34 -18.35 4.02
N TYR A 11 17.28 -18.84 3.37
CA TYR A 11 15.97 -19.01 3.96
C TYR A 11 15.48 -20.44 3.67
N PRO A 12 15.12 -21.21 4.71
CA PRO A 12 14.37 -22.45 4.50
C PRO A 12 13.06 -22.14 3.78
N ASN A 13 12.52 -23.11 3.03
CA ASN A 13 11.24 -23.04 2.28
C ASN A 13 9.99 -22.78 3.16
N TYR A 14 10.09 -21.89 4.13
CA TYR A 14 8.96 -21.44 4.91
C TYR A 14 8.47 -20.10 4.36
N PRO A 15 7.15 -19.85 4.33
CA PRO A 15 6.64 -18.55 3.95
C PRO A 15 7.26 -17.49 4.86
N ILE A 16 7.90 -16.49 4.24
CA ILE A 16 8.50 -15.37 4.97
C ILE A 16 7.37 -14.62 5.66
N ARG A 17 7.41 -14.56 6.98
CA ARG A 17 6.38 -13.88 7.76
C ARG A 17 6.75 -12.41 7.94
N PRO A 18 5.92 -11.46 7.49
CA PRO A 18 6.18 -10.04 7.64
C PRO A 18 6.51 -9.61 9.07
N MET A 19 5.83 -10.20 10.06
CA MET A 19 6.06 -9.95 11.47
C MET A 19 7.49 -10.31 11.92
N GLU A 20 8.05 -11.40 11.43
CA GLU A 20 9.41 -11.82 11.79
C GLU A 20 10.45 -10.82 11.26
N ILE A 21 10.25 -10.33 10.03
CA ILE A 21 11.10 -9.28 9.45
C ILE A 21 10.95 -7.98 10.25
N LEU A 22 9.73 -7.58 10.55
CA LEU A 22 9.45 -6.37 11.31
C LEU A 22 10.10 -6.41 12.70
N GLN A 23 10.00 -7.54 13.39
CA GLN A 23 10.63 -7.76 14.70
C GLN A 23 12.16 -7.68 14.62
N ALA A 24 12.76 -8.32 13.61
CA ALA A 24 14.21 -8.29 13.41
C ALA A 24 14.71 -6.87 13.09
N GLY A 25 14.00 -6.14 12.21
CA GLY A 25 14.31 -4.75 11.87
C GLY A 25 14.20 -3.83 13.08
N TRP A 26 13.13 -3.95 13.85
CA TRP A 26 12.94 -3.19 15.08
C TRP A 26 14.06 -3.47 16.10
N ALA A 27 14.38 -4.75 16.36
CA ALA A 27 15.44 -5.12 17.30
C ALA A 27 16.80 -4.53 16.89
N SER A 28 17.16 -4.62 15.61
CA SER A 28 18.39 -4.02 15.07
C SER A 28 18.42 -2.50 15.23
N THR A 29 17.27 -1.83 15.05
CA THR A 29 17.16 -0.38 15.22
C THR A 29 17.34 0.03 16.69
N MET A 30 16.73 -0.72 17.60
CA MET A 30 16.87 -0.49 19.05
C MET A 30 18.31 -0.71 19.54
N GLU A 31 19.02 -1.71 19.00
CA GLU A 31 20.42 -1.96 19.30
C GLU A 31 21.31 -0.78 18.89
N LYS A 32 21.06 -0.19 17.72
CA LYS A 32 21.84 0.94 17.19
C LYS A 32 21.59 2.24 17.94
N ARG A 33 20.48 2.39 18.66
CA ARG A 33 20.10 3.58 19.44
C ARG A 33 20.19 4.90 18.67
N VAL A 34 19.82 4.88 17.39
CA VAL A 34 19.77 6.10 16.57
C VAL A 34 18.52 6.89 16.95
N PRO A 35 18.66 8.17 17.38
CA PRO A 35 17.49 8.99 17.71
C PRO A 35 16.60 9.22 16.50
N GLY A 36 15.29 9.11 16.71
CA GLY A 36 14.28 9.33 15.68
C GLY A 36 13.11 8.38 15.78
N SER A 37 12.18 8.53 14.86
CA SER A 37 11.00 7.66 14.73
C SER A 37 10.62 7.42 13.28
N ALA A 38 9.93 6.30 13.04
CA ALA A 38 9.42 5.95 11.72
C ALA A 38 8.19 5.03 11.85
N THR A 39 7.29 5.14 10.91
CA THR A 39 6.31 4.09 10.61
C THR A 39 7.01 2.93 9.90
N ALA A 40 6.41 1.75 9.92
CA ALA A 40 7.00 0.58 9.27
C ALA A 40 5.91 -0.36 8.74
N LEU A 41 5.98 -0.67 7.46
CA LEU A 41 5.13 -1.63 6.80
C LEU A 41 6.00 -2.65 6.05
N ILE A 42 5.79 -3.92 6.35
CA ILE A 42 6.41 -5.04 5.66
C ILE A 42 5.30 -5.86 5.02
N ALA A 43 5.44 -6.16 3.74
CA ALA A 43 4.51 -7.01 3.01
C ALA A 43 5.26 -8.12 2.28
N THR A 44 4.62 -9.28 2.17
CA THR A 44 5.11 -10.43 1.40
C THR A 44 3.98 -11.01 0.58
N VAL A 45 4.30 -11.39 -0.66
CA VAL A 45 3.37 -12.08 -1.55
C VAL A 45 3.80 -13.53 -1.66
N ASP A 46 2.88 -14.44 -1.33
CA ASP A 46 3.00 -15.86 -1.58
C ASP A 46 2.18 -16.20 -2.83
N THR A 47 2.88 -16.49 -3.93
CA THR A 47 2.24 -16.79 -5.21
C THR A 47 1.64 -18.19 -5.25
N GLU A 48 2.17 -19.14 -4.47
CA GLU A 48 1.62 -20.50 -4.39
C GLU A 48 0.28 -20.51 -3.63
N LEU A 49 0.21 -19.75 -2.54
CA LEU A 49 -1.00 -19.60 -1.74
C LEU A 49 -1.93 -18.49 -2.26
N SER A 50 -1.50 -17.71 -3.26
CA SER A 50 -2.23 -16.52 -3.74
C SER A 50 -2.62 -15.59 -2.58
N GLN A 51 -1.64 -15.25 -1.76
CA GLN A 51 -1.85 -14.49 -0.53
C GLN A 51 -0.84 -13.35 -0.38
N LEU A 52 -1.35 -12.16 -0.04
CA LEU A 52 -0.57 -11.05 0.47
C LEU A 52 -0.64 -11.06 1.99
N SER A 53 0.50 -11.14 2.65
CA SER A 53 0.60 -10.99 4.11
C SER A 53 1.36 -9.72 4.44
N PHE A 54 0.93 -8.99 5.47
CA PHE A 54 1.63 -7.77 5.89
C PHE A 54 1.62 -7.58 7.40
N SER A 55 2.57 -6.79 7.88
CA SER A 55 2.62 -6.25 9.24
C SER A 55 2.91 -4.77 9.16
N ASN A 56 2.02 -3.95 9.75
CA ASN A 56 2.07 -2.50 9.70
C ASN A 56 2.10 -1.89 11.10
N VAL A 57 2.93 -0.87 11.29
CA VAL A 57 2.91 0.04 12.43
C VAL A 57 2.90 1.46 11.88
N GLY A 58 1.77 2.13 11.99
CA GLY A 58 1.59 3.50 11.55
C GLY A 58 0.56 3.70 10.44
N ASP A 59 0.76 4.74 9.65
CA ASP A 59 -0.17 5.25 8.64
C ASP A 59 0.26 4.97 7.18
N ALA A 60 1.35 4.24 6.97
CA ALA A 60 1.60 3.61 5.69
C ALA A 60 0.48 2.61 5.38
N GLY A 61 0.15 2.43 4.11
CA GLY A 61 -1.02 1.66 3.72
C GLY A 61 -0.82 0.76 2.52
N ILE A 62 -1.78 -0.17 2.39
CA ILE A 62 -1.91 -1.08 1.25
C ILE A 62 -3.30 -0.94 0.67
N VAL A 63 -3.35 -0.85 -0.65
CA VAL A 63 -4.59 -0.90 -1.43
C VAL A 63 -4.46 -1.99 -2.47
N ILE A 64 -5.49 -2.84 -2.61
CA ILE A 64 -5.59 -3.83 -3.67
C ILE A 64 -6.73 -3.42 -4.60
N LEU A 65 -6.39 -3.20 -5.85
CA LEU A 65 -7.32 -2.89 -6.91
C LEU A 65 -7.51 -4.13 -7.79
N ARG A 66 -8.77 -4.52 -8.03
CA ARG A 66 -9.14 -5.74 -8.74
C ARG A 66 -10.16 -5.45 -9.83
N HIS A 67 -9.95 -6.06 -10.98
CA HIS A 67 -10.97 -6.06 -12.02
C HIS A 67 -12.07 -7.07 -11.71
N ILE A 68 -13.32 -6.65 -11.94
CA ILE A 68 -14.46 -7.55 -11.76
C ILE A 68 -14.62 -8.37 -13.02
N ASP A 69 -14.57 -9.69 -12.84
CA ASP A 69 -14.90 -10.60 -13.92
C ASP A 69 -16.39 -10.47 -14.31
N SER A 70 -16.63 -10.47 -15.62
CA SER A 70 -17.97 -10.39 -16.20
C SER A 70 -18.88 -11.56 -15.81
N THR A 71 -18.31 -12.72 -15.48
CA THR A 71 -19.07 -13.89 -15.05
C THR A 71 -19.64 -13.71 -13.65
N VAL A 72 -18.89 -13.11 -12.75
CA VAL A 72 -19.36 -12.77 -11.39
C VAL A 72 -20.36 -11.61 -11.44
N ALA A 73 -20.15 -10.62 -12.31
CA ALA A 73 -21.07 -9.51 -12.50
C ALA A 73 -22.44 -9.96 -13.09
N GLY A 74 -22.48 -11.09 -13.80
CA GLY A 74 -23.72 -11.70 -14.29
C GLY A 74 -24.66 -12.18 -13.16
N TYR A 75 -24.10 -12.65 -12.06
CA TYR A 75 -24.86 -13.09 -10.88
C TYR A 75 -25.38 -11.93 -10.01
N MET A 76 -24.71 -10.76 -10.07
CA MET A 76 -25.08 -9.57 -9.29
C MET A 76 -25.90 -8.55 -10.09
N ARG A 77 -26.50 -8.93 -11.21
CA ARG A 77 -27.44 -8.07 -11.95
C ARG A 77 -28.81 -8.02 -11.29
N ASP A 78 -28.82 -7.68 -10.01
CA ASP A 78 -30.00 -7.10 -9.40
C ASP A 78 -30.04 -5.60 -9.73
N HIS A 79 -31.26 -5.06 -9.94
CA HIS A 79 -31.53 -3.67 -10.30
C HIS A 79 -31.01 -2.64 -9.26
N THR A 80 -30.48 -3.12 -8.13
CA THR A 80 -29.90 -2.34 -7.03
C THR A 80 -28.38 -2.14 -7.16
N THR A 81 -27.73 -2.78 -8.16
CA THR A 81 -26.25 -2.70 -8.31
C THR A 81 -25.85 -1.28 -8.72
N PRO A 82 -25.07 -0.55 -7.92
CA PRO A 82 -24.65 0.81 -8.22
C PRO A 82 -23.94 0.89 -9.58
N ARG A 83 -24.08 2.04 -10.27
CA ARG A 83 -23.47 2.27 -11.60
C ARG A 83 -21.96 2.07 -11.66
N HIS A 84 -21.27 2.19 -10.52
CA HIS A 84 -19.84 1.95 -10.40
C HIS A 84 -19.44 0.47 -10.45
N MET A 85 -20.41 -0.44 -10.52
CA MET A 85 -20.20 -1.88 -10.64
C MET A 85 -20.32 -2.41 -12.07
N ARG A 86 -19.86 -1.67 -13.07
CA ARG A 86 -19.91 -2.11 -14.46
C ARG A 86 -18.79 -3.09 -14.81
N LYS A 87 -19.06 -3.95 -15.79
CA LYS A 87 -18.11 -4.90 -16.37
C LYS A 87 -16.81 -4.21 -16.76
N GLY A 88 -15.68 -4.71 -16.28
CA GLY A 88 -14.36 -4.18 -16.60
C GLY A 88 -13.90 -3.03 -15.70
N ASP A 89 -14.72 -2.62 -14.72
CA ASP A 89 -14.32 -1.58 -13.77
C ASP A 89 -13.31 -2.14 -12.76
N LEU A 90 -12.25 -1.37 -12.52
CA LEU A 90 -11.31 -1.61 -11.44
C LEU A 90 -11.95 -1.24 -10.11
N ARG A 91 -11.78 -2.07 -9.08
CA ARG A 91 -12.39 -1.86 -7.78
C ARG A 91 -11.40 -1.98 -6.65
N LEU A 92 -11.73 -1.31 -5.58
CA LEU A 92 -11.11 -1.54 -4.29
C LEU A 92 -11.52 -2.93 -3.77
N ALA A 93 -10.57 -3.86 -3.77
CA ALA A 93 -10.74 -5.19 -3.20
C ALA A 93 -10.34 -5.24 -1.72
N PHE A 94 -9.34 -4.43 -1.35
CA PHE A 94 -8.84 -4.31 0.03
C PHE A 94 -8.18 -2.97 0.26
N GLN A 95 -8.29 -2.46 1.49
CA GLN A 95 -7.54 -1.32 2.01
C GLN A 95 -7.17 -1.60 3.46
N SER A 96 -5.89 -1.43 3.80
CA SER A 96 -5.43 -1.49 5.19
C SER A 96 -5.90 -0.27 5.97
N GLN A 97 -6.03 -0.42 7.28
CA GLN A 97 -6.35 0.70 8.18
C GLN A 97 -5.08 1.41 8.63
N GLN A 98 -5.14 2.72 8.74
CA GLN A 98 -4.09 3.51 9.38
C GLN A 98 -4.17 3.38 10.90
N GLN A 99 -3.02 3.30 11.56
CA GLN A 99 -2.93 3.26 13.02
C GLN A 99 -2.49 4.63 13.54
N LEU A 100 -3.44 5.38 14.09
CA LEU A 100 -3.24 6.71 14.64
C LEU A 100 -3.54 6.74 16.14
N LYS A 101 -2.73 7.46 16.92
CA LYS A 101 -3.02 7.81 18.34
C LYS A 101 -4.03 8.96 18.43
N SER A 102 -3.93 9.89 17.49
CA SER A 102 -4.81 11.03 17.30
C SER A 102 -4.62 11.55 15.87
N PHE A 103 -5.36 12.59 15.49
CA PHE A 103 -5.20 13.20 14.17
C PHE A 103 -3.73 13.46 13.85
N ASN A 104 -3.26 12.95 12.72
CA ASN A 104 -1.89 13.09 12.19
C ASN A 104 -0.77 12.70 13.19
N LEU A 105 -1.05 11.79 14.11
CA LEU A 105 -0.07 11.22 15.03
C LEU A 105 -0.08 9.69 14.91
N PRO A 106 0.68 9.13 13.95
CA PRO A 106 0.70 7.69 13.73
C PRO A 106 1.42 6.91 14.84
N TYR A 107 1.14 5.63 14.92
CA TYR A 107 2.00 4.69 15.63
C TYR A 107 3.37 4.68 14.96
N GLN A 108 4.43 4.66 15.78
CA GLN A 108 5.81 4.74 15.28
C GLN A 108 6.74 3.90 16.12
N PHE A 109 7.70 3.26 15.47
CA PHE A 109 8.91 2.80 16.14
C PHE A 109 9.85 3.98 16.33
N GLY A 110 10.59 3.98 17.43
CA GLY A 110 11.54 5.06 17.64
C GLY A 110 12.39 4.86 18.87
N TYR A 111 13.41 5.72 18.96
CA TYR A 111 14.28 5.81 20.11
C TYR A 111 14.52 7.30 20.44
N GLU A 112 14.31 7.65 21.70
CA GLU A 112 14.66 8.97 22.23
C GLU A 112 15.67 8.79 23.37
N PRO A 113 16.88 9.33 23.26
CA PRO A 113 17.85 9.34 24.33
C PRO A 113 17.36 10.12 25.55
N GLU A 114 17.81 9.73 26.75
CA GLU A 114 17.45 10.42 27.99
C GLU A 114 17.89 11.88 28.01
N GLU A 115 19.00 12.19 27.35
CA GLU A 115 19.53 13.55 27.21
C GLU A 115 18.59 14.48 26.41
N LEU A 116 17.73 13.93 25.56
CA LEU A 116 16.71 14.66 24.80
C LEU A 116 15.36 14.70 25.51
N GLY A 117 15.26 14.11 26.69
CA GLY A 117 14.06 14.12 27.53
C GLY A 117 13.53 12.75 27.89
N GLY A 118 13.76 11.72 27.08
CA GLY A 118 13.42 10.32 27.35
C GLY A 118 11.94 10.05 27.64
N LYS A 119 11.04 10.98 27.23
CA LYS A 119 9.60 10.93 27.56
C LYS A 119 8.74 10.33 26.47
N LEU A 120 9.23 10.31 25.24
CA LEU A 120 8.46 9.77 24.12
C LEU A 120 8.33 8.26 24.27
N ARG A 121 7.09 7.80 24.13
CA ARG A 121 6.79 6.38 24.13
C ARG A 121 6.46 5.94 22.72
N PHE A 122 7.31 5.06 22.23
CA PHE A 122 7.16 4.46 20.90
C PHE A 122 6.50 3.09 21.01
N GLU A 123 5.92 2.67 19.89
CA GLU A 123 5.34 1.35 19.74
C GLU A 123 6.43 0.28 19.64
N THR A 124 5.99 -0.95 19.80
CA THR A 124 6.80 -2.16 19.63
C THR A 124 6.12 -3.05 18.58
N PRO A 125 6.77 -4.09 18.06
CA PRO A 125 6.13 -5.00 17.10
C PRO A 125 4.80 -5.63 17.57
N ARG A 126 4.53 -5.65 18.88
CA ARG A 126 3.25 -6.14 19.42
C ARG A 126 2.05 -5.28 19.04
N HIS A 127 2.29 -4.04 18.63
CA HIS A 127 1.24 -3.10 18.21
C HIS A 127 0.99 -3.14 16.71
N ALA A 128 1.75 -3.97 15.97
CA ALA A 128 1.57 -4.10 14.54
C ALA A 128 0.21 -4.73 14.20
N ASP A 129 -0.47 -4.14 13.23
CA ASP A 129 -1.55 -4.81 12.53
C ASP A 129 -0.97 -5.85 11.60
N THR A 130 -1.31 -7.12 11.81
CA THR A 130 -0.83 -8.24 11.01
C THR A 130 -2.00 -8.96 10.39
N THR A 131 -2.05 -8.93 9.07
CA THR A 131 -3.17 -9.43 8.29
C THR A 131 -2.67 -10.19 7.06
N SER A 132 -3.47 -11.17 6.63
CA SER A 132 -3.27 -11.87 5.36
C SER A 132 -4.56 -11.78 4.54
N VAL A 133 -4.43 -11.40 3.29
CA VAL A 133 -5.57 -11.23 2.38
C VAL A 133 -5.35 -12.01 1.09
N PRO A 134 -6.41 -12.61 0.51
CA PRO A 134 -6.30 -13.31 -0.75
C PRO A 134 -6.07 -12.32 -1.89
N VAL A 135 -5.15 -12.67 -2.78
CA VAL A 135 -4.86 -11.93 -4.01
C VAL A 135 -5.14 -12.79 -5.22
N MET A 136 -5.39 -12.16 -6.35
CA MET A 136 -5.72 -12.84 -7.60
C MET A 136 -4.81 -12.37 -8.74
N PRO A 137 -4.57 -13.21 -9.75
CA PRO A 137 -3.92 -12.76 -10.97
C PRO A 137 -4.62 -11.53 -11.55
N GLY A 138 -3.85 -10.52 -11.93
CA GLY A 138 -4.34 -9.25 -12.43
C GLY A 138 -4.70 -8.21 -11.36
N ASP A 139 -4.53 -8.52 -10.07
CA ASP A 139 -4.63 -7.50 -9.01
C ASP A 139 -3.46 -6.51 -9.12
N THR A 140 -3.77 -5.23 -8.90
CA THR A 140 -2.76 -4.20 -8.70
C THR A 140 -2.68 -3.88 -7.22
N ILE A 141 -1.52 -4.13 -6.62
CA ILE A 141 -1.25 -3.87 -5.21
C ILE A 141 -0.46 -2.57 -5.11
N VAL A 142 -1.01 -1.58 -4.43
CA VAL A 142 -0.36 -0.28 -4.17
C VAL A 142 0.03 -0.25 -2.70
N ILE A 143 1.33 -0.16 -2.43
CA ILE A 143 1.90 0.01 -1.09
C ILE A 143 2.51 1.40 -1.04
N ALA A 144 2.09 2.22 -0.10
CA ALA A 144 2.57 3.59 -0.05
C ALA A 144 2.57 4.17 1.38
N THR A 145 3.31 5.25 1.54
CA THR A 145 3.25 6.09 2.73
C THR A 145 1.99 6.97 2.73
N ASP A 146 1.74 7.65 3.83
CA ASP A 146 0.72 8.68 3.96
C ASP A 146 0.83 9.76 2.86
N GLY A 147 2.05 10.01 2.35
CA GLY A 147 2.29 10.94 1.25
C GLY A 147 1.41 10.70 0.02
N LEU A 148 1.06 9.45 -0.30
CA LEU A 148 0.08 9.14 -1.35
C LEU A 148 -1.35 9.28 -0.82
N PHE A 149 -1.69 8.54 0.23
CA PHE A 149 -3.08 8.36 0.67
C PHE A 149 -3.70 9.62 1.31
N ASP A 150 -2.88 10.53 1.81
CA ASP A 150 -3.33 11.82 2.32
C ASP A 150 -3.61 12.86 1.21
N ASN A 151 -3.09 12.63 0.01
CA ASN A 151 -3.15 13.60 -1.08
C ASN A 151 -3.94 13.14 -2.31
N VAL A 152 -4.16 11.84 -2.48
CA VAL A 152 -4.84 11.27 -3.66
C VAL A 152 -5.99 10.39 -3.21
N GLU A 153 -7.19 10.69 -3.70
CA GLU A 153 -8.40 9.91 -3.45
C GLU A 153 -8.25 8.49 -4.02
N LEU A 154 -8.87 7.49 -3.39
CA LEU A 154 -8.84 6.11 -3.88
C LEU A 154 -9.42 5.95 -5.28
N GLU A 155 -10.47 6.71 -5.58
CA GLU A 155 -11.10 6.76 -6.91
C GLU A 155 -10.14 7.31 -7.95
N GLU A 156 -9.33 8.31 -7.59
CA GLU A 156 -8.33 8.89 -8.48
C GLU A 156 -7.15 7.92 -8.69
N ILE A 157 -6.70 7.21 -7.65
CA ILE A 157 -5.72 6.13 -7.79
C ILE A 157 -6.23 5.08 -8.78
N GLY A 158 -7.48 4.63 -8.60
CA GLY A 158 -8.11 3.68 -9.52
C GLY A 158 -8.20 4.18 -10.96
N ALA A 159 -8.53 5.46 -11.16
CA ALA A 159 -8.59 6.07 -12.49
C ALA A 159 -7.21 6.16 -13.16
N ILE A 160 -6.15 6.47 -12.40
CA ILE A 160 -4.76 6.50 -12.88
C ILE A 160 -4.32 5.11 -13.31
N VAL A 161 -4.59 4.09 -12.48
CA VAL A 161 -4.28 2.68 -12.80
C VAL A 161 -4.99 2.24 -14.09
N LEU A 162 -6.28 2.51 -14.22
CA LEU A 162 -7.04 2.19 -15.44
C LEU A 162 -6.49 2.91 -16.69
N ALA A 163 -6.13 4.17 -16.56
CA ALA A 163 -5.56 4.93 -17.66
C ALA A 163 -4.20 4.39 -18.06
N TRP A 164 -3.36 4.04 -17.10
CA TRP A 164 -2.06 3.39 -17.33
C TRP A 164 -2.23 2.02 -18.00
N GLU A 165 -3.12 1.17 -17.51
CA GLU A 165 -3.40 -0.13 -18.12
C GLU A 165 -3.83 0.03 -19.59
N LYS A 166 -4.74 0.97 -19.86
CA LYS A 166 -5.21 1.23 -21.21
C LYS A 166 -4.10 1.72 -22.15
N ARG A 167 -3.21 2.56 -21.65
CA ARG A 167 -2.05 3.05 -22.45
C ARG A 167 -1.07 1.92 -22.74
N ARG A 168 -0.85 1.04 -21.78
CA ARG A 168 0.23 0.04 -21.86
C ARG A 168 -0.22 -1.25 -22.54
N PHE A 169 -1.44 -1.69 -22.32
CA PHE A 169 -1.95 -2.99 -22.75
C PHE A 169 -3.13 -2.91 -23.73
N GLY A 170 -3.60 -1.72 -24.07
CA GLY A 170 -4.82 -1.55 -24.86
C GLY A 170 -6.11 -1.78 -24.08
N ALA A 171 -7.24 -1.90 -24.78
CA ALA A 171 -8.49 -2.23 -24.11
C ALA A 171 -8.46 -3.68 -23.61
N ARG A 172 -8.90 -3.91 -22.38
CA ARG A 172 -8.87 -5.27 -21.76
C ARG A 172 -9.64 -6.33 -22.59
N GLN A 173 -10.61 -5.90 -23.37
CA GLN A 173 -11.38 -6.76 -24.26
C GLN A 173 -10.49 -7.34 -25.37
N ASP A 174 -9.52 -6.55 -25.85
CA ASP A 174 -8.55 -6.96 -26.87
C ASP A 174 -7.56 -8.00 -26.30
N LEU A 175 -7.23 -7.90 -24.99
CA LEU A 175 -6.33 -8.81 -24.28
C LEU A 175 -6.99 -10.17 -24.00
N ALA A 176 -8.26 -10.18 -23.65
CA ALA A 176 -9.01 -11.42 -23.42
C ALA A 176 -9.21 -12.22 -24.71
N ASP A 177 -9.43 -11.53 -25.85
CA ASP A 177 -9.61 -12.15 -27.16
C ASP A 177 -8.27 -12.66 -27.74
N ALA A 178 -7.13 -12.07 -27.34
CA ALA A 178 -5.81 -12.46 -27.80
C ALA A 178 -5.25 -13.72 -27.10
N GLY A 179 -5.94 -14.24 -26.07
CA GLY A 179 -5.43 -15.35 -25.25
C GLY A 179 -4.10 -15.01 -24.56
N THR A 180 -3.69 -13.76 -24.64
CA THR A 180 -2.49 -13.24 -24.00
C THR A 180 -2.83 -12.95 -22.55
N LEU A 181 -2.71 -13.95 -21.69
CA LEU A 181 -2.45 -13.70 -20.28
C LEU A 181 -1.28 -12.71 -20.25
N LEU A 182 -1.38 -11.71 -19.42
CA LEU A 182 -0.31 -10.73 -19.18
C LEU A 182 0.86 -11.47 -18.52
N ASP A 183 1.58 -12.27 -19.30
CA ASP A 183 2.55 -13.23 -18.82
C ASP A 183 3.69 -12.56 -18.05
N GLU A 184 3.99 -11.29 -18.30
CA GLU A 184 4.88 -10.50 -17.45
C GLU A 184 4.67 -9.00 -17.71
N VAL A 185 4.25 -8.26 -16.70
CA VAL A 185 4.34 -6.80 -16.76
C VAL A 185 5.81 -6.42 -16.50
N PRO A 186 6.50 -5.79 -17.43
CA PRO A 186 7.88 -5.36 -17.21
C PRO A 186 7.98 -4.47 -15.97
N VAL A 187 9.05 -4.64 -15.20
CA VAL A 187 9.30 -3.83 -13.98
C VAL A 187 9.26 -2.34 -14.30
N GLU A 188 9.80 -1.94 -15.46
CA GLU A 188 9.81 -0.54 -15.93
C GLU A 188 8.39 0.03 -16.10
N ALA A 189 7.44 -0.81 -16.49
CA ALA A 189 6.05 -0.37 -16.63
C ALA A 189 5.38 -0.16 -15.25
N VAL A 190 5.74 -0.97 -14.26
CA VAL A 190 5.27 -0.81 -12.88
C VAL A 190 5.90 0.45 -12.26
N GLU A 191 7.20 0.69 -12.51
CA GLU A 191 7.90 1.91 -12.07
C GLU A 191 7.30 3.18 -12.70
N GLU A 192 6.85 3.12 -13.96
CA GLU A 192 6.14 4.22 -14.62
C GLU A 192 4.87 4.59 -13.84
N LEU A 193 4.04 3.61 -13.48
CA LEU A 193 2.83 3.84 -12.70
C LEU A 193 3.13 4.38 -11.30
N ALA A 194 4.13 3.82 -10.60
CA ALA A 194 4.56 4.31 -9.30
C ALA A 194 5.00 5.78 -9.37
N THR A 195 5.77 6.11 -10.38
CA THR A 195 6.23 7.48 -10.65
C THR A 195 5.06 8.42 -10.93
N GLU A 196 4.08 8.00 -11.74
CA GLU A 196 2.88 8.79 -12.03
C GLU A 196 2.09 9.10 -10.76
N LEU A 197 1.85 8.09 -9.91
CA LEU A 197 1.16 8.25 -8.63
C LEU A 197 1.92 9.22 -7.69
N CYS A 198 3.25 9.07 -7.56
CA CYS A 198 4.07 9.99 -6.77
C CYS A 198 3.99 11.43 -7.30
N GLN A 199 4.00 11.63 -8.61
CA GLN A 199 3.90 12.96 -9.21
C GLN A 199 2.53 13.59 -8.97
N VAL A 200 1.45 12.82 -9.06
CA VAL A 200 0.09 13.29 -8.76
C VAL A 200 0.02 13.70 -7.28
N ALA A 201 0.42 12.82 -6.38
CA ALA A 201 0.43 13.09 -4.94
C ALA A 201 1.23 14.35 -4.59
N ARG A 202 2.41 14.53 -5.20
CA ARG A 202 3.23 15.71 -5.00
C ARG A 202 2.55 17.01 -5.48
N ARG A 203 1.88 16.97 -6.65
CA ARG A 203 1.13 18.13 -7.13
C ARG A 203 -0.01 18.51 -6.19
N HIS A 204 -0.76 17.52 -5.71
CA HIS A 204 -1.87 17.74 -4.80
C HIS A 204 -1.39 18.23 -3.42
N ALA A 205 -0.28 17.71 -2.93
CA ALA A 205 0.28 18.08 -1.62
C ALA A 205 0.61 19.57 -1.51
N VAL A 206 1.00 20.22 -2.59
CA VAL A 206 1.35 21.65 -2.63
C VAL A 206 0.19 22.55 -3.07
N ASP A 207 -0.94 21.98 -3.47
CA ASP A 207 -2.13 22.73 -3.89
C ASP A 207 -2.99 23.09 -2.68
N SER A 208 -2.82 24.31 -2.19
CA SER A 208 -3.60 24.84 -1.05
C SER A 208 -5.08 25.07 -1.34
N THR A 209 -5.51 24.92 -2.58
CA THR A 209 -6.92 25.10 -2.99
C THR A 209 -7.68 23.78 -3.09
N ARG A 210 -6.96 22.64 -3.05
CA ARG A 210 -7.53 21.30 -3.15
C ARG A 210 -7.84 20.73 -1.78
N ASP A 211 -9.10 20.37 -1.56
CA ASP A 211 -9.51 19.55 -0.42
C ASP A 211 -9.29 18.06 -0.73
N GLY A 212 -8.06 17.59 -0.53
CA GLY A 212 -7.74 16.16 -0.60
C GLY A 212 -8.10 15.40 0.68
N PRO A 213 -7.81 14.08 0.74
CA PRO A 213 -8.18 13.23 1.88
C PRO A 213 -7.74 13.79 3.23
N PHE A 214 -6.50 14.27 3.34
CA PHE A 214 -5.99 14.85 4.58
C PHE A 214 -6.75 16.14 4.98
N ALA A 215 -7.02 17.02 4.02
CA ALA A 215 -7.73 18.26 4.30
C ALA A 215 -9.18 18.00 4.75
N MET A 216 -9.83 16.99 4.16
CA MET A 216 -11.15 16.54 4.59
C MET A 216 -11.12 15.97 6.00
N LEU A 217 -10.17 15.09 6.29
CA LEU A 217 -10.00 14.51 7.63
C LEU A 217 -9.66 15.58 8.69
N ALA A 218 -8.87 16.60 8.34
CA ALA A 218 -8.59 17.72 9.21
C ALA A 218 -9.87 18.46 9.59
N LYS A 219 -10.73 18.75 8.61
CA LYS A 219 -12.03 19.42 8.83
C LYS A 219 -12.97 18.59 9.71
N GLU A 220 -12.98 17.27 9.53
CA GLU A 220 -13.76 16.35 10.37
C GLU A 220 -13.28 16.35 11.85
N ASN A 221 -12.04 16.73 12.09
CA ASN A 221 -11.45 16.88 13.41
C ASN A 221 -11.45 18.35 13.92
N ASP A 222 -12.29 19.22 13.34
CA ASP A 222 -12.40 20.64 13.68
C ASP A 222 -11.07 21.42 13.52
N ILE A 223 -10.19 20.97 12.64
CA ILE A 223 -8.93 21.61 12.34
C ILE A 223 -9.07 22.43 11.06
N MET A 224 -8.83 23.74 11.15
CA MET A 224 -8.81 24.61 9.97
C MET A 224 -7.56 24.29 9.11
N TRP A 225 -7.81 23.73 7.94
CA TRP A 225 -6.79 23.39 6.98
C TRP A 225 -7.14 23.92 5.59
N SER A 226 -6.18 24.56 4.92
CA SER A 226 -6.40 25.26 3.65
C SER A 226 -6.06 24.45 2.41
N GLY A 227 -6.34 23.15 2.43
CA GLY A 227 -6.07 22.27 1.30
C GLY A 227 -4.62 21.74 1.22
N GLY A 228 -4.44 20.68 0.46
CA GLY A 228 -3.17 19.97 0.34
C GLY A 228 -2.64 19.41 1.67
N LYS A 229 -1.51 18.75 1.62
CA LYS A 229 -0.67 18.45 2.80
C LYS A 229 0.77 18.75 2.39
N LYS A 230 1.60 19.25 3.31
CA LYS A 230 3.03 19.40 3.04
C LYS A 230 3.58 18.10 2.46
N PRO A 231 4.39 18.14 1.39
CA PRO A 231 4.97 16.95 0.81
C PRO A 231 5.77 16.21 1.88
N CYS A 232 5.24 15.05 2.28
CA CYS A 232 5.98 14.05 3.02
C CYS A 232 6.84 13.24 2.04
N TYR A 233 7.61 12.29 2.52
CA TYR A 233 8.30 11.37 1.65
C TYR A 233 7.25 10.55 0.87
N PHE A 234 7.31 10.62 -0.47
CA PHE A 234 6.49 9.82 -1.34
C PHE A 234 7.24 8.53 -1.66
N ALA A 235 6.81 7.43 -1.10
CA ALA A 235 7.25 6.11 -1.51
C ALA A 235 6.02 5.33 -1.97
N VAL A 236 6.05 4.83 -3.18
CA VAL A 236 5.03 3.96 -3.75
C VAL A 236 5.73 2.73 -4.29
N GLU A 237 5.34 1.59 -3.80
CA GLU A 237 5.76 0.29 -4.31
C GLU A 237 4.54 -0.39 -4.93
N LEU A 238 4.70 -0.90 -6.12
CA LEU A 238 3.63 -1.52 -6.89
C LEU A 238 4.00 -2.95 -7.22
N HIS A 239 3.03 -3.82 -7.06
CA HIS A 239 3.10 -5.21 -7.50
C HIS A 239 1.87 -5.53 -8.32
N ARG A 240 2.07 -6.20 -9.46
CA ARG A 240 0.98 -6.77 -10.22
C ARG A 240 1.17 -8.27 -10.26
N LEU A 241 0.12 -8.99 -9.88
CA LEU A 241 0.11 -10.43 -9.88
C LEU A 241 -0.38 -10.97 -11.23
N PHE A 242 0.21 -12.05 -11.68
CA PHE A 242 -0.01 -12.70 -12.98
C PHE A 242 -0.86 -13.95 -12.83
#